data_f6bd8d3c762be7317c9f953574327714
#
_entry.id   f6bd8d3c762be7317c9f953574327714
#
_cell.length_a   1.000
_cell.length_b   1.000
_cell.length_c   1.000
_cell.angle_alpha   90.00
_cell.angle_beta   90.00
_cell.angle_gamma   90.00
#
_symmetry.space_group_name_H-M   'P 1'
#
loop_
_entity.id
_entity.type
_entity.pdbx_description
1 polymer ?
#
loop_
_entity_poly.entity_id
_entity_poly.type
_entity_poly.pdbx_seq_one_letter_code
_entity_poly.pdbx_strand_id
1 'polypeptide(L)'
;MNRFYPHPLIATEGWPFIAAGLVLSIIFSCCCGWWSLPFWLFTLFSVQFFRDPARDIPADADAVLCPADGRIVVVEKATDPYRQIEALKISVFMNVFNVHSQRAPVDGIISRVEYNAGKFLNAALDKASTENERNAVLLTTRSGRDITFVQVAGLVARRVLCYVKAGESMVRGERYGFIRFGSRVDVYLPVDAVANVAIGDKVRASETILARLPLTAPAATQPESETSAAAKDQQPQLPAAADKQPESTAQTESAQAAEKQPETAETLVQVETKQPENDADEDKPAKPKRSRSKKQPPAESE
;
A
#
# COMPACT_ATOMS: atom_id res chain seq x y z
N MET A 1 22.14 -4.95 -12.66
CA MET A 1 21.55 -6.14 -13.31
C MET A 1 20.07 -5.87 -13.46
N ASN A 2 19.62 -5.51 -14.67
CA ASN A 2 18.20 -5.24 -14.91
C ASN A 2 17.43 -6.55 -14.69
N ARG A 3 16.69 -6.65 -13.61
CA ARG A 3 15.73 -7.75 -13.45
C ARG A 3 14.64 -7.54 -14.49
N PHE A 4 14.56 -8.50 -15.41
CA PHE A 4 13.51 -8.54 -16.41
C PHE A 4 12.16 -8.48 -15.66
N TYR A 5 11.41 -7.45 -15.92
CA TYR A 5 10.15 -7.17 -15.28
C TYR A 5 9.12 -8.20 -15.75
N PRO A 6 8.51 -9.02 -14.88
CA PRO A 6 7.51 -9.99 -15.30
C PRO A 6 6.18 -9.35 -15.66
N HIS A 7 6.09 -8.00 -15.67
CA HIS A 7 4.84 -7.28 -15.94
C HIS A 7 4.84 -6.71 -17.35
N PRO A 8 3.69 -6.72 -18.04
CA PRO A 8 3.55 -6.05 -19.34
C PRO A 8 3.72 -4.53 -19.15
N LEU A 9 4.16 -3.83 -20.20
CA LEU A 9 4.34 -2.36 -20.20
C LEU A 9 3.06 -1.58 -19.84
N ILE A 10 1.91 -2.23 -19.93
CA ILE A 10 0.60 -1.72 -19.52
C ILE A 10 0.06 -2.64 -18.43
N ALA A 11 -0.29 -2.04 -17.31
CA ALA A 11 -0.91 -2.75 -16.18
C ALA A 11 -2.21 -3.44 -16.61
N THR A 12 -2.40 -4.67 -16.18
CA THR A 12 -3.57 -5.51 -16.53
C THR A 12 -4.91 -4.85 -16.18
N GLU A 13 -4.92 -4.00 -15.14
CA GLU A 13 -6.07 -3.22 -14.70
C GLU A 13 -6.54 -2.19 -15.73
N GLY A 14 -5.67 -1.82 -16.68
CA GLY A 14 -5.96 -0.87 -17.75
C GLY A 14 -6.65 -1.48 -18.96
N TRP A 15 -6.49 -2.78 -19.20
CA TRP A 15 -7.01 -3.43 -20.39
C TRP A 15 -8.50 -3.20 -20.67
N PRO A 16 -9.41 -3.31 -19.68
CA PRO A 16 -10.84 -3.06 -19.91
C PRO A 16 -11.12 -1.62 -20.36
N PHE A 17 -10.41 -0.65 -19.78
CA PHE A 17 -10.59 0.77 -20.13
C PHE A 17 -10.05 1.10 -21.52
N ILE A 18 -8.88 0.55 -21.85
CA ILE A 18 -8.24 0.75 -23.17
C ILE A 18 -9.09 0.08 -24.25
N ALA A 19 -9.55 -1.16 -24.03
CA ALA A 19 -10.38 -1.88 -24.98
C ALA A 19 -11.73 -1.16 -25.21
N ALA A 20 -12.42 -0.77 -24.12
CA ALA A 20 -13.67 -0.03 -24.23
C ALA A 20 -13.47 1.33 -24.94
N GLY A 21 -12.44 2.07 -24.57
CA GLY A 21 -12.09 3.33 -25.21
C GLY A 21 -11.82 3.16 -26.71
N LEU A 22 -11.03 2.16 -27.08
CA LEU A 22 -10.71 1.85 -28.49
C LEU A 22 -11.96 1.50 -29.30
N VAL A 23 -12.81 0.61 -28.79
CA VAL A 23 -14.06 0.21 -29.44
C VAL A 23 -14.97 1.42 -29.65
N LEU A 24 -15.18 2.24 -28.62
CA LEU A 24 -15.99 3.46 -28.72
C LEU A 24 -15.36 4.45 -29.71
N SER A 25 -14.04 4.63 -29.69
CA SER A 25 -13.34 5.51 -30.64
C SER A 25 -13.59 5.10 -32.09
N ILE A 26 -13.52 3.80 -32.39
CA ILE A 26 -13.76 3.27 -33.74
C ILE A 26 -15.23 3.45 -34.15
N ILE A 27 -16.17 3.07 -33.30
CA ILE A 27 -17.63 3.22 -33.58
C ILE A 27 -17.96 4.66 -33.89
N PHE A 28 -17.54 5.62 -33.01
CA PHE A 28 -17.84 7.02 -33.21
C PHE A 28 -17.09 7.63 -34.40
N SER A 29 -15.91 7.12 -34.75
CA SER A 29 -15.19 7.53 -35.97
C SER A 29 -15.97 7.15 -37.24
N CYS A 30 -16.58 5.94 -37.26
CA CYS A 30 -17.37 5.49 -38.39
C CYS A 30 -18.71 6.21 -38.55
N CYS A 31 -19.36 6.57 -37.41
CA CYS A 31 -20.73 7.10 -37.42
C CYS A 31 -20.82 8.62 -37.27
N CYS A 32 -19.89 9.27 -36.57
CA CYS A 32 -20.05 10.63 -36.06
C CYS A 32 -18.85 11.56 -36.30
N GLY A 33 -17.80 11.12 -37.01
CA GLY A 33 -16.63 11.92 -37.37
C GLY A 33 -15.95 12.61 -36.17
N TRP A 34 -16.01 13.94 -36.11
CA TRP A 34 -15.37 14.73 -35.01
C TRP A 34 -15.77 14.34 -33.60
N TRP A 35 -16.96 13.81 -33.39
CA TRP A 35 -17.43 13.35 -32.07
C TRP A 35 -16.66 12.13 -31.54
N SER A 36 -15.81 11.53 -32.35
CA SER A 36 -14.89 10.47 -31.90
C SER A 36 -13.71 10.99 -31.07
N LEU A 37 -13.36 12.27 -31.18
CA LEU A 37 -12.17 12.87 -30.54
C LEU A 37 -12.14 12.67 -29.00
N PRO A 38 -13.23 12.88 -28.24
CA PRO A 38 -13.20 12.62 -26.79
C PRO A 38 -12.85 11.18 -26.44
N PHE A 39 -13.31 10.20 -27.22
CA PHE A 39 -13.03 8.78 -26.99
C PHE A 39 -11.56 8.42 -27.31
N TRP A 40 -10.99 9.03 -28.36
CA TRP A 40 -9.56 8.90 -28.65
C TRP A 40 -8.70 9.52 -27.54
N LEU A 41 -9.06 10.68 -27.01
CA LEU A 41 -8.37 11.31 -25.90
C LEU A 41 -8.48 10.45 -24.62
N PHE A 42 -9.64 9.87 -24.36
CA PHE A 42 -9.83 8.93 -23.25
C PHE A 42 -8.96 7.67 -23.40
N THR A 43 -8.90 7.11 -24.62
CA THR A 43 -8.07 5.93 -24.91
C THR A 43 -6.59 6.25 -24.71
N LEU A 44 -6.12 7.37 -25.23
CA LEU A 44 -4.74 7.83 -25.06
C LEU A 44 -4.41 8.07 -23.59
N PHE A 45 -5.30 8.73 -22.85
CA PHE A 45 -5.16 8.93 -21.41
C PHE A 45 -5.12 7.60 -20.68
N SER A 46 -5.97 6.63 -21.02
CA SER A 46 -5.98 5.30 -20.39
C SER A 46 -4.67 4.55 -20.62
N VAL A 47 -4.12 4.57 -21.84
CA VAL A 47 -2.81 3.97 -22.14
C VAL A 47 -1.71 4.64 -21.30
N GLN A 48 -1.71 5.97 -21.24
CA GLN A 48 -0.74 6.75 -20.47
C GLN A 48 -0.86 6.48 -18.97
N PHE A 49 -2.08 6.41 -18.43
CA PHE A 49 -2.36 6.21 -17.01
C PHE A 49 -1.97 4.82 -16.52
N PHE A 50 -2.27 3.79 -17.29
CA PHE A 50 -1.99 2.40 -16.94
C PHE A 50 -0.62 1.89 -17.39
N ARG A 51 0.27 2.78 -17.86
CA ARG A 51 1.64 2.37 -18.19
C ARG A 51 2.39 1.87 -16.95
N ASP A 52 3.20 0.86 -17.13
CA ASP A 52 4.05 0.29 -16.09
C ASP A 52 5.47 0.01 -16.62
N PRO A 53 6.30 1.06 -16.79
CA PRO A 53 7.63 0.93 -17.38
C PRO A 53 8.56 0.13 -16.47
N ALA A 54 9.53 -0.54 -17.07
CA ALA A 54 10.66 -1.13 -16.36
C ALA A 54 11.43 -0.06 -15.58
N ARG A 55 12.05 -0.45 -14.45
CA ARG A 55 12.77 0.45 -13.56
C ARG A 55 14.17 -0.08 -13.28
N ASP A 56 15.11 0.83 -13.18
CA ASP A 56 16.47 0.52 -12.74
C ASP A 56 16.52 0.57 -11.22
N ILE A 57 16.81 -0.59 -10.61
CA ILE A 57 16.81 -0.74 -9.16
C ILE A 57 18.24 -0.52 -8.65
N PRO A 58 18.50 0.48 -7.78
CA PRO A 58 19.79 0.67 -7.13
C PRO A 58 20.26 -0.58 -6.38
N ALA A 59 21.56 -0.86 -6.44
CA ALA A 59 22.14 -2.04 -5.82
C ALA A 59 22.44 -1.88 -4.32
N ASP A 60 22.33 -0.65 -3.78
CA ASP A 60 22.64 -0.31 -2.39
C ASP A 60 21.83 -1.16 -1.41
N ALA A 61 22.50 -1.85 -0.51
CA ALA A 61 21.85 -2.78 0.42
C ALA A 61 21.07 -2.07 1.53
N ASP A 62 21.48 -0.85 1.89
CA ASP A 62 20.88 0.02 2.92
C ASP A 62 19.76 0.93 2.37
N ALA A 63 19.53 0.93 1.06
CA ALA A 63 18.57 1.81 0.42
C ALA A 63 17.14 1.35 0.64
N VAL A 64 16.30 2.29 1.06
CA VAL A 64 14.84 2.21 0.98
C VAL A 64 14.40 2.91 -0.29
N LEU A 65 13.81 2.17 -1.20
CA LEU A 65 13.39 2.69 -2.50
C LEU A 65 12.02 3.36 -2.43
N CYS A 66 11.79 4.31 -3.32
CA CYS A 66 10.49 4.94 -3.45
C CYS A 66 9.44 3.92 -3.93
N PRO A 67 8.29 3.77 -3.24
CA PRO A 67 7.24 2.83 -3.64
C PRO A 67 6.37 3.33 -4.79
N ALA A 68 6.42 4.62 -5.14
CA ALA A 68 5.51 5.24 -6.11
C ALA A 68 6.16 6.38 -6.88
N ASP A 69 5.68 6.66 -8.09
CA ASP A 69 6.03 7.89 -8.82
C ASP A 69 5.26 9.06 -8.24
N GLY A 70 5.93 10.19 -8.01
CA GLY A 70 5.19 11.33 -7.51
C GLY A 70 6.05 12.50 -7.06
N ARG A 71 5.52 13.18 -6.05
CA ARG A 71 6.20 14.28 -5.35
C ARG A 71 6.16 14.04 -3.86
N ILE A 72 7.27 14.28 -3.18
CA ILE A 72 7.34 14.24 -1.72
C ILE A 72 6.51 15.38 -1.14
N VAL A 73 5.56 15.06 -0.28
CA VAL A 73 4.69 16.03 0.40
C VAL A 73 4.90 16.09 1.90
N VAL A 74 5.44 15.02 2.50
CA VAL A 74 5.75 14.96 3.93
C VAL A 74 7.11 14.29 4.14
N VAL A 75 7.93 14.85 5.03
CA VAL A 75 9.13 14.23 5.61
C VAL A 75 9.17 14.72 7.07
N GLU A 76 8.77 13.85 8.00
CA GLU A 76 8.63 14.21 9.41
C GLU A 76 8.81 13.00 10.33
N LYS A 77 9.10 13.23 11.61
CA LYS A 77 8.96 12.22 12.66
C LYS A 77 7.49 12.17 13.07
N ALA A 78 6.91 10.99 13.04
CA ALA A 78 5.51 10.77 13.38
C ALA A 78 5.33 9.38 14.01
N THR A 79 4.23 9.16 14.71
CA THR A 79 3.87 7.82 15.17
C THR A 79 3.35 6.98 14.02
N ASP A 80 3.92 5.79 13.82
CA ASP A 80 3.35 4.78 12.94
C ASP A 80 2.03 4.28 13.55
N PRO A 81 0.87 4.53 12.92
CA PRO A 81 -0.43 4.20 13.50
C PRO A 81 -0.69 2.68 13.60
N TYR A 82 0.08 1.85 12.88
CA TYR A 82 -0.08 0.40 12.83
C TYR A 82 0.80 -0.33 13.84
N ARG A 83 1.86 0.32 14.29
CA ARG A 83 2.85 -0.24 15.23
C ARG A 83 2.91 0.53 16.55
N GLN A 84 2.32 1.73 16.63
CA GLN A 84 2.29 2.61 17.80
C GLN A 84 3.70 2.98 18.29
N ILE A 85 4.64 3.18 17.37
CA ILE A 85 6.03 3.58 17.66
C ILE A 85 6.40 4.84 16.87
N GLU A 86 7.39 5.57 17.36
CA GLU A 86 7.99 6.66 16.58
C GLU A 86 8.63 6.13 15.31
N ALA A 87 8.45 6.86 14.21
CA ALA A 87 8.96 6.53 12.90
C ALA A 87 9.30 7.79 12.09
N LEU A 88 10.21 7.66 11.14
CA LEU A 88 10.36 8.64 10.07
C LEU A 88 9.28 8.38 9.02
N LYS A 89 8.35 9.31 8.87
CA LYS A 89 7.29 9.27 7.87
C LYS A 89 7.72 10.05 6.63
N ILE A 90 7.63 9.39 5.46
CA ILE A 90 7.83 10.01 4.15
C ILE A 90 6.59 9.72 3.31
N SER A 91 5.96 10.76 2.76
CA SER A 91 4.74 10.63 1.96
C SER A 91 4.96 11.06 0.53
N VAL A 92 4.53 10.22 -0.40
CA VAL A 92 4.64 10.43 -1.85
C VAL A 92 3.25 10.64 -2.43
N PHE A 93 2.95 11.82 -2.92
CA PHE A 93 1.70 12.15 -3.60
C PHE A 93 1.82 11.86 -5.10
N MET A 94 0.85 11.12 -5.64
CA MET A 94 0.74 10.78 -7.07
C MET A 94 -0.41 11.56 -7.70
N ASN A 95 -0.12 12.33 -8.73
CA ASN A 95 -1.15 12.93 -9.59
C ASN A 95 -1.53 11.97 -10.72
N VAL A 96 -2.60 12.28 -11.46
CA VAL A 96 -3.14 11.42 -12.53
C VAL A 96 -2.18 11.16 -13.70
N PHE A 97 -1.11 11.90 -13.82
CA PHE A 97 -0.09 11.72 -14.88
C PHE A 97 1.09 10.86 -14.45
N ASN A 98 1.19 10.51 -13.16
CA ASN A 98 2.23 9.62 -12.66
C ASN A 98 1.94 8.14 -12.99
N VAL A 99 2.92 7.27 -12.81
CA VAL A 99 2.71 5.82 -12.83
C VAL A 99 2.06 5.40 -11.51
N HIS A 100 1.01 4.58 -11.58
CA HIS A 100 0.19 4.24 -10.43
C HIS A 100 0.43 2.81 -9.89
N SER A 101 1.42 2.10 -10.43
CA SER A 101 1.91 0.84 -9.86
C SER A 101 2.74 1.13 -8.62
N GLN A 102 2.39 0.52 -7.48
CA GLN A 102 3.19 0.61 -6.26
C GLN A 102 4.14 -0.57 -6.15
N ARG A 103 5.35 -0.30 -5.67
CA ARG A 103 6.47 -1.23 -5.63
C ARG A 103 7.08 -1.32 -4.24
N ALA A 104 7.56 -2.51 -3.89
CA ALA A 104 8.18 -2.77 -2.60
C ALA A 104 9.40 -1.86 -2.37
N PRO A 105 9.45 -1.16 -1.23
CA PRO A 105 10.57 -0.27 -0.91
C PRO A 105 11.84 -1.02 -0.51
N VAL A 106 11.71 -2.24 0.03
CA VAL A 106 12.83 -3.08 0.54
C VAL A 106 12.54 -4.56 0.33
N ASP A 107 13.58 -5.39 0.50
CA ASP A 107 13.45 -6.84 0.58
C ASP A 107 12.99 -7.26 1.97
N GLY A 108 12.09 -8.25 2.08
CA GLY A 108 11.67 -8.77 3.36
C GLY A 108 10.51 -9.76 3.29
N ILE A 109 9.93 -10.04 4.45
CA ILE A 109 8.73 -10.88 4.60
C ILE A 109 7.60 -9.98 5.10
N ILE A 110 6.44 -10.10 4.47
CA ILE A 110 5.25 -9.37 4.87
C ILE A 110 4.72 -9.98 6.16
N SER A 111 4.74 -9.21 7.24
CA SER A 111 4.24 -9.64 8.55
C SER A 111 2.74 -9.47 8.68
N ARG A 112 2.19 -8.39 8.11
CA ARG A 112 0.75 -8.08 8.19
C ARG A 112 0.31 -7.22 7.00
N VAL A 113 -0.95 -7.43 6.57
CA VAL A 113 -1.66 -6.55 5.63
C VAL A 113 -2.95 -6.13 6.30
N GLU A 114 -3.23 -4.84 6.34
CA GLU A 114 -4.38 -4.27 7.05
C GLU A 114 -5.12 -3.27 6.17
N TYR A 115 -6.35 -3.63 5.78
CA TYR A 115 -7.23 -2.75 5.03
C TYR A 115 -8.15 -1.98 5.97
N ASN A 116 -8.24 -0.68 5.77
CA ASN A 116 -9.15 0.19 6.49
C ASN A 116 -10.04 0.93 5.48
N ALA A 117 -11.34 0.69 5.56
CA ALA A 117 -12.32 1.46 4.82
C ALA A 117 -12.33 2.93 5.29
N GLY A 118 -12.61 3.87 4.39
CA GLY A 118 -12.56 5.28 4.73
C GLY A 118 -13.19 6.18 3.67
N LYS A 119 -12.92 7.47 3.80
CA LYS A 119 -13.39 8.52 2.89
C LYS A 119 -12.47 8.60 1.66
N PHE A 120 -12.82 9.49 0.73
CA PHE A 120 -12.03 9.80 -0.47
C PHE A 120 -11.75 11.32 -0.51
N LEU A 121 -10.99 11.81 0.46
CA LEU A 121 -10.54 13.20 0.49
C LEU A 121 -9.33 13.37 -0.45
N ASN A 122 -8.99 14.63 -0.76
CA ASN A 122 -7.77 14.92 -1.51
C ASN A 122 -6.55 14.33 -0.77
N ALA A 123 -5.83 13.43 -1.43
CA ALA A 123 -4.70 12.72 -0.85
C ALA A 123 -3.50 13.62 -0.49
N ALA A 124 -3.45 14.86 -0.99
CA ALA A 124 -2.44 15.84 -0.60
C ALA A 124 -2.65 16.41 0.82
N LEU A 125 -3.84 16.23 1.41
CA LEU A 125 -4.15 16.72 2.76
C LEU A 125 -3.62 15.75 3.84
N ASP A 126 -3.14 16.29 4.95
CA ASP A 126 -2.58 15.48 6.06
C ASP A 126 -3.62 14.51 6.64
N LYS A 127 -4.86 14.95 6.83
CA LYS A 127 -5.97 14.12 7.31
C LYS A 127 -6.35 12.95 6.39
N ALA A 128 -5.91 12.96 5.13
CA ALA A 128 -6.12 11.83 4.23
C ALA A 128 -5.44 10.54 4.73
N SER A 129 -4.31 10.64 5.43
CA SER A 129 -3.62 9.47 6.03
C SER A 129 -4.47 8.73 7.05
N THR A 130 -5.40 9.41 7.71
CA THR A 130 -6.22 8.84 8.81
C THR A 130 -7.66 8.60 8.40
N GLU A 131 -8.23 9.44 7.54
CA GLU A 131 -9.65 9.39 7.20
C GLU A 131 -9.96 8.64 5.91
N ASN A 132 -9.01 8.58 4.94
CA ASN A 132 -9.27 7.95 3.65
C ASN A 132 -9.19 6.42 3.72
N GLU A 133 -9.84 5.78 2.73
CA GLU A 133 -9.62 4.36 2.43
C GLU A 133 -8.12 4.12 2.26
N ARG A 134 -7.59 3.13 2.97
CA ARG A 134 -6.17 2.85 2.99
C ARG A 134 -5.89 1.38 3.24
N ASN A 135 -4.74 0.95 2.77
CA ASN A 135 -4.24 -0.40 2.97
C ASN A 135 -2.78 -0.33 3.40
N ALA A 136 -2.49 -0.82 4.59
CA ALA A 136 -1.15 -0.89 5.15
C ALA A 136 -0.53 -2.25 4.92
N VAL A 137 0.73 -2.26 4.53
CA VAL A 137 1.57 -3.46 4.44
C VAL A 137 2.72 -3.27 5.42
N LEU A 138 2.84 -4.17 6.36
CA LEU A 138 3.93 -4.24 7.32
C LEU A 138 4.91 -5.31 6.84
N LEU A 139 6.17 -4.95 6.70
CA LEU A 139 7.21 -5.80 6.19
C LEU A 139 8.40 -5.81 7.15
N THR A 140 8.89 -7.00 7.48
CA THR A 140 10.12 -7.19 8.25
C THR A 140 11.27 -7.52 7.29
N THR A 141 12.30 -6.68 7.29
CA THR A 141 13.50 -6.89 6.48
C THR A 141 14.31 -8.09 6.98
N ARG A 142 15.27 -8.56 6.17
CA ARG A 142 16.20 -9.64 6.59
C ARG A 142 17.06 -9.26 7.81
N SER A 143 17.28 -7.97 8.03
CA SER A 143 17.99 -7.44 9.20
C SER A 143 17.10 -7.28 10.45
N GLY A 144 15.84 -7.75 10.40
CA GLY A 144 14.89 -7.65 11.51
C GLY A 144 14.27 -6.26 11.69
N ARG A 145 14.46 -5.35 10.73
CA ARG A 145 13.85 -4.02 10.77
C ARG A 145 12.47 -4.05 10.16
N ASP A 146 11.53 -3.45 10.82
CA ASP A 146 10.16 -3.35 10.34
C ASP A 146 9.90 -2.02 9.63
N ILE A 147 9.21 -2.11 8.52
CA ILE A 147 8.82 -0.98 7.67
C ILE A 147 7.34 -1.10 7.39
N THR A 148 6.62 0.00 7.54
CA THR A 148 5.20 0.09 7.17
C THR A 148 5.05 0.98 5.95
N PHE A 149 4.37 0.52 4.91
CA PHE A 149 4.01 1.34 3.76
C PHE A 149 2.52 1.23 3.50
N VAL A 150 1.89 2.40 3.33
CA VAL A 150 0.43 2.54 3.34
C VAL A 150 -0.03 3.16 2.02
N GLN A 151 -0.86 2.42 1.30
CA GLN A 151 -1.60 2.94 0.17
C GLN A 151 -2.77 3.77 0.68
N VAL A 152 -2.87 5.03 0.27
CA VAL A 152 -3.95 5.96 0.68
C VAL A 152 -4.69 6.40 -0.57
N ALA A 153 -5.99 6.12 -0.64
CA ALA A 153 -6.85 6.54 -1.74
C ALA A 153 -7.00 8.07 -1.78
N GLY A 154 -7.18 8.62 -2.98
CA GLY A 154 -7.43 10.04 -3.17
C GLY A 154 -8.88 10.33 -3.56
N LEU A 155 -9.16 11.58 -3.92
CA LEU A 155 -10.51 12.09 -4.22
C LEU A 155 -11.24 11.32 -5.34
N VAL A 156 -10.51 10.92 -6.37
CA VAL A 156 -11.05 10.20 -7.53
C VAL A 156 -10.78 8.70 -7.42
N ALA A 157 -9.81 8.31 -6.60
CA ALA A 157 -9.46 6.91 -6.35
C ALA A 157 -10.59 6.23 -5.58
N ARG A 158 -11.23 5.25 -6.20
CA ARG A 158 -12.31 4.49 -5.56
C ARG A 158 -11.91 3.05 -5.22
N ARG A 159 -10.64 2.70 -5.42
CA ARG A 159 -10.17 1.35 -5.13
C ARG A 159 -8.65 1.28 -4.95
N VAL A 160 -8.26 0.80 -3.80
CA VAL A 160 -6.90 0.35 -3.50
C VAL A 160 -6.80 -1.14 -3.83
N LEU A 161 -5.85 -1.52 -4.68
CA LEU A 161 -5.57 -2.91 -5.00
C LEU A 161 -4.25 -3.29 -4.32
N CYS A 162 -4.30 -4.35 -3.51
CA CYS A 162 -3.15 -4.99 -2.90
C CYS A 162 -3.09 -6.44 -3.37
N TYR A 163 -1.92 -6.89 -3.85
CA TYR A 163 -1.74 -8.23 -4.44
C TYR A 163 -1.02 -9.19 -3.52
N VAL A 164 -0.56 -8.70 -2.37
CA VAL A 164 0.31 -9.44 -1.46
C VAL A 164 -0.42 -9.76 -0.15
N LYS A 165 0.05 -10.80 0.52
CA LYS A 165 -0.54 -11.31 1.76
C LYS A 165 0.53 -11.48 2.85
N ALA A 166 0.09 -11.54 4.10
CA ALA A 166 0.97 -11.88 5.21
C ALA A 166 1.64 -13.26 5.00
N GLY A 167 2.92 -13.36 5.34
CA GLY A 167 3.75 -14.54 5.15
C GLY A 167 4.48 -14.61 3.80
N GLU A 168 4.13 -13.78 2.82
CA GLU A 168 4.82 -13.75 1.53
C GLU A 168 6.17 -13.04 1.62
N SER A 169 7.16 -13.55 0.90
CA SER A 169 8.44 -12.87 0.71
C SER A 169 8.33 -11.87 -0.42
N MET A 170 8.89 -10.69 -0.23
CA MET A 170 8.88 -9.61 -1.20
C MET A 170 10.28 -9.14 -1.52
N VAL A 171 10.53 -8.83 -2.76
CA VAL A 171 11.78 -8.26 -3.24
C VAL A 171 11.56 -6.79 -3.59
N ARG A 172 12.50 -5.92 -3.20
CA ARG A 172 12.45 -4.48 -3.52
C ARG A 172 12.26 -4.24 -5.02
N GLY A 173 11.41 -3.28 -5.35
CA GLY A 173 11.00 -3.01 -6.73
C GLY A 173 9.91 -3.92 -7.27
N GLU A 174 9.55 -5.00 -6.56
CA GLU A 174 8.44 -5.87 -6.90
C GLU A 174 7.11 -5.14 -6.72
N ARG A 175 6.17 -5.36 -7.64
CA ARG A 175 4.87 -4.73 -7.61
C ARG A 175 3.98 -5.38 -6.55
N TYR A 176 3.49 -4.57 -5.60
CA TYR A 176 2.59 -5.06 -4.55
C TYR A 176 1.17 -4.52 -4.63
N GLY A 177 0.94 -3.50 -5.45
CA GLY A 177 -0.37 -2.90 -5.53
C GLY A 177 -0.56 -1.92 -6.68
N PHE A 178 -1.79 -1.42 -6.78
CA PHE A 178 -2.21 -0.39 -7.73
C PHE A 178 -3.32 0.46 -7.13
N ILE A 179 -3.24 1.80 -7.28
CA ILE A 179 -4.31 2.71 -6.86
C ILE A 179 -4.77 3.50 -8.09
N ARG A 180 -6.08 3.56 -8.34
CA ARG A 180 -6.62 4.28 -9.50
C ARG A 180 -6.85 5.75 -9.16
N PHE A 181 -6.42 6.67 -10.05
CA PHE A 181 -6.79 8.10 -10.13
C PHE A 181 -6.44 8.98 -8.92
N GLY A 182 -5.14 9.25 -8.75
CA GLY A 182 -4.62 10.17 -7.76
C GLY A 182 -4.65 9.58 -6.34
N SER A 183 -3.51 9.54 -5.69
CA SER A 183 -3.34 8.81 -4.44
C SER A 183 -2.08 9.26 -3.72
N ARG A 184 -1.81 8.66 -2.58
CA ARG A 184 -0.60 8.86 -1.80
C ARG A 184 -0.10 7.52 -1.27
N VAL A 185 1.20 7.40 -1.14
CA VAL A 185 1.82 6.31 -0.38
C VAL A 185 2.60 6.92 0.78
N ASP A 186 2.27 6.50 1.99
CA ASP A 186 2.99 6.86 3.21
C ASP A 186 3.93 5.72 3.57
N VAL A 187 5.20 6.06 3.86
CA VAL A 187 6.21 5.09 4.30
C VAL A 187 6.67 5.48 5.70
N TYR A 188 6.58 4.55 6.64
CA TYR A 188 7.05 4.71 8.01
C TYR A 188 8.29 3.84 8.20
N LEU A 189 9.39 4.50 8.49
CA LEU A 189 10.72 3.90 8.65
C LEU A 189 11.17 3.98 10.11
N PRO A 190 12.09 3.13 10.55
CA PRO A 190 12.74 3.29 11.85
C PRO A 190 13.27 4.71 12.04
N VAL A 191 13.25 5.23 13.27
CA VAL A 191 13.64 6.64 13.59
C VAL A 191 15.09 6.98 13.27
N ASP A 192 15.94 5.95 13.18
CA ASP A 192 17.37 6.06 12.82
C ASP A 192 17.59 6.08 11.29
N ALA A 193 16.54 5.91 10.49
CA ALA A 193 16.63 6.07 9.04
C ALA A 193 16.97 7.51 8.66
N VAL A 194 17.86 7.65 7.69
CA VAL A 194 18.28 8.97 7.18
C VAL A 194 17.54 9.26 5.88
N ALA A 195 16.68 10.30 5.87
CA ALA A 195 15.98 10.71 4.66
C ALA A 195 16.97 11.21 3.60
N ASN A 196 16.78 10.75 2.35
CA ASN A 196 17.59 11.14 1.18
C ASN A 196 16.81 12.06 0.22
N VAL A 197 15.62 12.49 0.63
CA VAL A 197 14.71 13.35 -0.14
C VAL A 197 14.16 14.46 0.73
N ALA A 198 13.74 15.55 0.09
CA ALA A 198 13.11 16.70 0.72
C ALA A 198 11.69 16.92 0.20
N ILE A 199 10.88 17.68 0.97
CA ILE A 199 9.52 18.07 0.54
C ILE A 199 9.61 18.84 -0.79
N GLY A 200 8.82 18.45 -1.76
CA GLY A 200 8.80 19.06 -3.10
C GLY A 200 9.57 18.27 -4.15
N ASP A 201 10.43 17.33 -3.77
CA ASP A 201 11.19 16.51 -4.72
C ASP A 201 10.29 15.64 -5.58
N LYS A 202 10.63 15.53 -6.87
CA LYS A 202 10.01 14.58 -7.80
C LYS A 202 10.75 13.25 -7.70
N VAL A 203 9.99 12.18 -7.45
CA VAL A 203 10.54 10.84 -7.23
C VAL A 203 9.92 9.82 -8.18
N ARG A 204 10.67 8.74 -8.42
CA ARG A 204 10.25 7.62 -9.25
C ARG A 204 10.30 6.33 -8.45
N ALA A 205 9.26 5.51 -8.61
CA ALA A 205 9.18 4.18 -8.00
C ALA A 205 10.40 3.33 -8.36
N SER A 206 10.96 2.66 -7.37
CA SER A 206 12.12 1.77 -7.47
C SER A 206 13.45 2.40 -7.88
N GLU A 207 13.47 3.60 -8.47
CA GLU A 207 14.70 4.28 -8.92
C GLU A 207 15.23 5.26 -7.85
N THR A 208 14.33 6.01 -7.20
CA THR A 208 14.71 7.00 -6.20
C THR A 208 14.91 6.35 -4.84
N ILE A 209 16.03 6.64 -4.20
CA ILE A 209 16.28 6.24 -2.80
C ILE A 209 15.59 7.26 -1.89
N LEU A 210 14.55 6.84 -1.16
CA LEU A 210 13.84 7.68 -0.19
C LEU A 210 14.66 7.94 1.07
N ALA A 211 15.28 6.89 1.57
CA ALA A 211 16.06 6.93 2.80
C ALA A 211 17.12 5.84 2.81
N ARG A 212 18.04 5.92 3.76
CA ARG A 212 19.02 4.88 4.06
C ARG A 212 18.79 4.34 5.46
N LEU A 213 18.84 3.01 5.59
CA LEU A 213 18.79 2.34 6.88
C LEU A 213 20.23 2.10 7.33
N PRO A 214 20.65 2.55 8.53
CA PRO A 214 21.96 2.19 9.07
C PRO A 214 22.14 0.66 9.07
N LEU A 215 23.29 0.19 8.60
CA LEU A 215 23.59 -1.24 8.51
C LEU A 215 23.75 -1.91 9.88
N THR A 216 23.97 -1.12 10.91
CA THR A 216 24.06 -1.58 12.31
C THR A 216 22.64 -1.53 12.91
N ALA A 217 22.08 -2.69 13.21
CA ALA A 217 20.87 -2.73 14.03
C ALA A 217 21.18 -2.08 15.39
N PRO A 218 20.29 -1.21 15.95
CA PRO A 218 20.42 -0.83 17.34
C PRO A 218 20.41 -2.14 18.15
N ALA A 219 21.43 -2.35 18.97
CA ALA A 219 21.46 -3.46 19.92
C ALA A 219 20.16 -3.39 20.70
N ALA A 220 19.33 -4.43 20.61
CA ALA A 220 18.19 -4.57 21.46
C ALA A 220 18.71 -4.42 22.90
N THR A 221 18.26 -3.39 23.59
CA THR A 221 18.52 -3.20 25.02
C THR A 221 17.90 -4.42 25.71
N GLN A 222 18.73 -5.44 25.92
CA GLN A 222 18.36 -6.52 26.81
C GLN A 222 18.26 -5.86 28.20
N PRO A 223 17.19 -6.09 28.96
CA PRO A 223 17.20 -5.69 30.36
C PRO A 223 18.35 -6.43 31.02
N GLU A 224 19.30 -5.68 31.55
CA GLU A 224 20.37 -6.18 32.44
C GLU A 224 19.68 -6.91 33.58
N SER A 225 19.68 -8.23 33.53
CA SER A 225 19.42 -9.04 34.71
C SER A 225 20.68 -8.98 35.58
N GLU A 226 20.67 -8.09 36.56
CA GLU A 226 21.56 -8.20 37.70
C GLU A 226 21.38 -9.59 38.32
N THR A 227 22.38 -10.41 38.19
CA THR A 227 22.53 -11.59 39.07
C THR A 227 23.92 -11.53 39.65
N SER A 228 23.88 -11.18 40.90
CA SER A 228 24.94 -11.19 41.90
C SER A 228 25.69 -12.53 41.98
N ALA A 229 26.97 -12.37 42.22
CA ALA A 229 27.94 -13.42 42.47
C ALA A 229 27.58 -14.36 43.62
N ALA A 230 27.96 -15.63 43.55
CA ALA A 230 28.89 -16.25 44.48
C ALA A 230 28.91 -17.81 44.38
N ALA A 231 30.07 -18.29 44.16
CA ALA A 231 30.76 -19.41 44.86
C ALA A 231 30.46 -20.87 44.54
N LYS A 232 31.57 -21.46 44.06
CA LYS A 232 32.21 -22.69 44.51
C LYS A 232 31.73 -24.06 44.05
N ASP A 233 32.66 -24.66 43.29
CA ASP A 233 33.22 -26.03 43.43
C ASP A 233 32.28 -27.15 43.88
N GLN A 234 32.12 -28.15 43.02
CA GLN A 234 32.48 -29.54 43.22
C GLN A 234 31.99 -30.43 42.07
N GLN A 235 32.97 -31.00 41.39
CA GLN A 235 32.81 -32.22 40.62
C GLN A 235 32.87 -33.40 41.61
N PRO A 236 32.06 -34.48 41.49
CA PRO A 236 32.71 -35.72 41.04
C PRO A 236 31.82 -36.65 40.16
N GLN A 237 32.56 -37.31 39.24
CA GLN A 237 32.53 -38.71 38.83
C GLN A 237 31.22 -39.41 38.41
N LEU A 238 31.30 -39.91 37.16
CA LEU A 238 30.56 -41.07 36.64
C LEU A 238 30.85 -42.38 37.44
N PRO A 239 29.93 -43.35 37.37
CA PRO A 239 30.35 -44.59 36.73
C PRO A 239 29.38 -45.16 35.67
N ALA A 240 29.98 -46.06 34.92
CA ALA A 240 29.53 -46.66 33.66
C ALA A 240 28.59 -47.86 33.84
N ALA A 241 27.93 -48.20 32.69
CA ALA A 241 27.60 -49.51 32.15
C ALA A 241 26.41 -50.32 32.70
N ALA A 242 25.46 -50.61 31.81
CA ALA A 242 25.16 -51.96 31.30
C ALA A 242 23.81 -51.96 30.56
N ASP A 243 23.88 -52.13 29.28
CA ASP A 243 23.48 -53.26 28.45
C ASP A 243 22.15 -53.97 28.80
N LYS A 244 21.20 -53.92 27.87
CA LYS A 244 20.37 -55.02 27.36
C LYS A 244 19.23 -54.51 26.45
N GLN A 245 19.36 -54.81 25.16
CA GLN A 245 18.24 -55.18 24.30
C GLN A 245 17.86 -56.69 24.60
N PRO A 246 16.62 -57.13 24.34
CA PRO A 246 16.23 -57.56 23.03
C PRO A 246 14.73 -57.40 22.64
N GLU A 247 14.56 -57.28 21.34
CA GLU A 247 13.72 -58.10 20.44
C GLU A 247 12.20 -58.12 20.53
N SER A 248 11.60 -57.74 19.36
CA SER A 248 10.69 -58.52 18.51
C SER A 248 9.23 -58.65 18.94
N THR A 249 8.30 -58.19 18.19
CA THR A 249 7.57 -58.95 17.14
C THR A 249 6.47 -58.12 16.48
N ALA A 250 6.31 -58.36 15.20
CA ALA A 250 5.34 -57.89 14.23
C ALA A 250 3.89 -58.32 14.54
N GLN A 251 2.94 -57.57 13.98
CA GLN A 251 1.82 -58.04 13.10
C GLN A 251 0.91 -56.87 12.82
N THR A 252 0.88 -56.43 11.59
CA THR A 252 -0.13 -56.60 10.53
C THR A 252 -1.58 -56.71 11.00
N GLU A 253 -2.40 -55.73 10.69
CA GLU A 253 -3.69 -56.03 10.06
C GLU A 253 -4.31 -54.76 9.41
N SER A 254 -4.67 -54.95 8.17
CA SER A 254 -5.41 -54.09 7.27
C SER A 254 -6.91 -54.06 7.59
N ALA A 255 -7.56 -52.93 7.49
CA ALA A 255 -8.97 -52.90 7.11
C ALA A 255 -9.36 -51.62 6.41
N GLN A 256 -9.86 -51.77 5.23
CA GLN A 256 -10.53 -50.84 4.33
C GLN A 256 -11.90 -50.38 4.84
N ALA A 257 -12.35 -49.31 4.19
CA ALA A 257 -13.73 -48.85 3.98
C ALA A 257 -14.11 -47.63 4.81
N ALA A 258 -14.74 -46.59 4.35
CA ALA A 258 -15.51 -46.34 3.17
C ALA A 258 -15.78 -44.82 3.05
N GLU A 259 -15.76 -44.37 1.86
CA GLU A 259 -16.42 -43.24 1.23
C GLU A 259 -17.80 -42.89 1.85
N LYS A 260 -17.99 -41.60 2.24
CA LYS A 260 -19.32 -40.96 2.22
C LYS A 260 -19.15 -39.45 2.18
N GLN A 261 -19.42 -38.86 1.03
CA GLN A 261 -19.92 -37.49 0.90
C GLN A 261 -21.31 -37.37 1.51
N PRO A 262 -21.71 -36.20 1.96
CA PRO A 262 -23.08 -35.77 1.71
C PRO A 262 -23.13 -34.47 0.91
N GLU A 263 -23.97 -34.50 0.00
CA GLU A 263 -24.69 -33.66 -0.90
C GLU A 263 -25.26 -32.37 -0.24
N THR A 264 -25.12 -31.28 -0.96
CA THR A 264 -25.98 -30.11 -1.14
C THR A 264 -27.15 -29.90 -0.18
N ALA A 265 -27.18 -28.70 0.39
CA ALA A 265 -28.42 -27.96 0.65
C ALA A 265 -28.19 -26.45 0.43
N GLU A 266 -28.63 -25.97 -0.73
CA GLU A 266 -28.96 -24.56 -0.97
C GLU A 266 -30.05 -24.12 0.00
N THR A 267 -29.82 -23.09 0.74
CA THR A 267 -30.88 -22.31 1.38
C THR A 267 -30.74 -20.87 0.98
N LEU A 268 -31.53 -20.49 0.00
CA LEU A 268 -31.84 -19.11 -0.38
C LEU A 268 -32.56 -18.43 0.80
N VAL A 269 -31.88 -17.49 1.45
CA VAL A 269 -32.54 -16.52 2.31
C VAL A 269 -32.63 -15.22 1.53
N GLN A 270 -33.83 -14.95 1.03
CA GLN A 270 -34.24 -13.64 0.56
C GLN A 270 -34.35 -12.70 1.77
N VAL A 271 -33.50 -11.66 1.79
CA VAL A 271 -33.68 -10.53 2.69
C VAL A 271 -34.37 -9.43 1.92
N GLU A 272 -35.62 -9.24 2.28
CA GLU A 272 -36.54 -8.18 1.87
C GLU A 272 -35.99 -6.81 2.30
N THR A 273 -35.67 -5.97 1.32
CA THR A 273 -35.31 -4.55 1.53
C THR A 273 -36.56 -3.74 1.82
N LYS A 274 -36.76 -3.35 3.08
CA LYS A 274 -37.65 -2.24 3.45
C LYS A 274 -36.90 -0.92 3.30
N GLN A 275 -37.34 -0.10 2.35
CA GLN A 275 -37.07 1.35 2.30
C GLN A 275 -37.87 2.05 3.40
N PRO A 276 -37.31 3.03 4.10
CA PRO A 276 -38.13 4.00 4.81
C PRO A 276 -38.49 5.16 3.89
N GLU A 277 -39.78 5.48 3.86
CA GLU A 277 -40.40 6.63 3.24
C GLU A 277 -39.80 7.92 3.77
N ASN A 278 -39.54 8.84 2.84
CA ASN A 278 -39.25 10.25 3.08
C ASN A 278 -40.51 10.99 3.41
N ASP A 279 -40.58 11.54 4.60
CA ASP A 279 -41.42 12.71 4.87
C ASP A 279 -40.63 13.97 4.56
N ALA A 280 -41.21 14.73 3.61
CA ALA A 280 -40.76 16.04 3.22
C ALA A 280 -41.16 17.04 4.30
N ASP A 281 -40.22 17.88 4.73
CA ASP A 281 -40.60 19.20 5.25
C ASP A 281 -39.65 20.26 4.66
N GLU A 282 -40.30 21.28 4.12
CA GLU A 282 -39.71 22.43 3.43
C GLU A 282 -39.00 23.32 4.44
N ASP A 283 -37.74 23.63 4.21
CA ASP A 283 -37.18 24.89 4.69
C ASP A 283 -36.19 25.47 3.67
N LYS A 284 -36.64 26.53 3.00
CA LYS A 284 -35.89 27.35 2.05
C LYS A 284 -35.04 28.37 2.81
N PRO A 285 -33.76 28.43 2.69
CA PRO A 285 -33.00 29.59 3.14
C PRO A 285 -33.01 30.72 2.09
N ALA A 286 -33.33 31.91 2.56
CA ALA A 286 -33.45 33.15 1.84
C ALA A 286 -32.11 33.59 1.19
N LYS A 287 -32.22 34.15 -0.03
CA LYS A 287 -31.14 34.81 -0.77
C LYS A 287 -30.65 36.08 -0.06
N PRO A 288 -29.35 36.34 0.05
CA PRO A 288 -28.87 37.62 0.56
C PRO A 288 -28.98 38.71 -0.51
N LYS A 289 -29.51 39.85 -0.07
CA LYS A 289 -29.67 41.08 -0.84
C LYS A 289 -28.31 41.69 -1.20
N ARG A 290 -28.07 41.96 -2.47
CA ARG A 290 -26.97 42.78 -2.99
C ARG A 290 -27.05 44.18 -2.43
N SER A 291 -26.06 44.63 -1.65
CA SER A 291 -25.86 46.01 -1.30
C SER A 291 -25.20 46.75 -2.48
N ARG A 292 -25.85 47.82 -2.88
CA ARG A 292 -25.44 48.76 -3.93
C ARG A 292 -24.37 49.69 -3.35
N SER A 293 -23.12 49.53 -3.77
CA SER A 293 -22.04 50.46 -3.47
C SER A 293 -22.22 51.77 -4.20
N LYS A 294 -22.29 52.87 -3.44
CA LYS A 294 -22.30 54.26 -3.94
C LYS A 294 -20.96 54.63 -4.55
N LYS A 295 -20.99 55.11 -5.79
CA LYS A 295 -19.89 55.81 -6.47
C LYS A 295 -19.63 57.14 -5.75
N GLN A 296 -18.37 57.38 -5.37
CA GLN A 296 -17.84 58.70 -5.02
C GLN A 296 -17.26 59.38 -6.28
N PRO A 297 -17.48 60.72 -6.45
CA PRO A 297 -16.91 61.47 -7.56
C PRO A 297 -15.46 61.86 -7.32
N PRO A 298 -14.69 62.22 -8.37
CA PRO A 298 -13.26 62.52 -8.28
C PRO A 298 -13.03 63.95 -7.71
N ALA A 299 -12.00 64.08 -6.87
CA ALA A 299 -11.47 65.34 -6.41
C ALA A 299 -10.62 65.99 -7.48
N GLU A 300 -10.90 67.29 -7.75
CA GLU A 300 -10.12 68.17 -8.58
C GLU A 300 -8.83 68.58 -7.90
N SER A 301 -7.86 68.86 -8.74
CA SER A 301 -6.53 69.36 -8.53
C SER A 301 -6.49 70.81 -7.96
N GLU A 302 -5.58 71.03 -7.02
CA GLU A 302 -4.66 72.19 -7.00
C GLU A 302 -3.28 71.75 -6.57
#